data_f007c9dae6b04a05b14748719cae749b
#
_entry.id   f007c9dae6b04a05b14748719cae749b
#
_cell.length_a   1.000
_cell.length_b   1.000
_cell.length_c   1.000
_cell.angle_alpha   90.00
_cell.angle_beta   90.00
_cell.angle_gamma   90.00
#
_symmetry.space_group_name_H-M   'P 1'
#
loop_
_entity.id
_entity.type
_entity.pdbx_description
1 polymer ?
#
loop_
_entity_poly.entity_id
_entity_poly.type
_entity_poly.pdbx_seq_one_letter_code
_entity_poly.pdbx_strand_id
1 'polypeptide(L)'
;MNQNLNKNSKLVKEYSTDGKVRHFTTEEDINEKLSSIIGQKFIDYRKTWDAANRFEVVTDFPLFLHLDMNQECNYKCPHCIIGHQKEVDEYYEGDPLNFDDFKKIVDEGSDHGCPSLSPQGNNEPFLIKDLHKYIYYAHQKGFIDIMLNNNGSALTPKRAQQILDSGLTRIRFSLDAITPETYSKVRVGSLALDRVIKNIETFLELKEKGNYKLPVVGVSFCKVAQNENEVDDFIKFWQPKVDLISIQKFMPPTTNKEKYKKYYSSDQYKELPVDNFKCVQPFQRFVFRNEYMYPCCVSFNKNLKLGSIK
;
A
#
# COMPACT_ATOMS: atom_id res chain seq x y z
N MET A 1 10.78 17.50 -35.12
CA MET A 1 11.89 18.03 -34.33
C MET A 1 11.37 18.23 -32.93
N ASN A 2 11.66 17.44 -31.94
CA ASN A 2 12.89 16.90 -31.45
C ASN A 2 12.69 15.54 -30.81
N GLN A 3 13.44 14.61 -31.33
CA GLN A 3 13.78 13.37 -30.66
C GLN A 3 14.80 13.69 -29.58
N ASN A 4 14.46 13.41 -28.33
CA ASN A 4 15.39 13.03 -27.27
C ASN A 4 14.57 12.48 -26.09
N LEU A 5 13.91 11.35 -26.31
CA LEU A 5 13.49 10.48 -25.22
C LEU A 5 14.75 9.78 -24.71
N ASN A 6 15.15 10.17 -23.53
CA ASN A 6 16.33 9.67 -22.82
C ASN A 6 16.24 8.12 -22.72
N LYS A 7 17.15 7.43 -23.42
CA LYS A 7 17.23 5.97 -23.56
C LYS A 7 17.72 5.22 -22.33
N ASN A 8 17.56 5.75 -21.11
CA ASN A 8 18.09 5.15 -19.89
C ASN A 8 17.05 4.90 -18.79
N SER A 9 15.77 4.74 -19.11
CA SER A 9 14.88 4.14 -18.13
C SER A 9 15.08 2.62 -18.16
N LYS A 10 15.90 2.09 -17.26
CA LYS A 10 15.90 0.67 -16.97
C LYS A 10 14.51 0.32 -16.48
N LEU A 11 13.71 -0.29 -17.34
CA LEU A 11 12.53 -1.04 -16.94
C LEU A 11 13.02 -2.13 -16.00
N VAL A 12 12.91 -1.91 -14.71
CA VAL A 12 13.27 -2.93 -13.73
C VAL A 12 12.21 -4.02 -13.80
N LYS A 13 12.71 -5.22 -13.97
CA LYS A 13 12.00 -6.48 -14.08
C LYS A 13 10.74 -6.55 -13.23
N GLU A 14 9.70 -7.07 -13.85
CA GLU A 14 8.53 -7.63 -13.25
C GLU A 14 8.86 -8.37 -11.96
N TYR A 15 8.68 -7.71 -10.82
CA TYR A 15 8.73 -8.35 -9.52
C TYR A 15 7.29 -8.75 -9.19
N SER A 16 7.01 -10.00 -9.43
CA SER A 16 5.75 -10.57 -9.02
C SER A 16 6.02 -11.97 -8.49
N THR A 17 5.73 -12.20 -7.24
CA THR A 17 5.64 -13.55 -6.68
C THR A 17 4.48 -14.34 -7.29
N ASP A 18 3.58 -13.69 -8.04
CA ASP A 18 2.36 -14.29 -8.57
C ASP A 18 1.87 -13.70 -9.91
N GLY A 19 2.68 -12.91 -10.62
CA GLY A 19 2.31 -12.30 -11.91
C GLY A 19 1.23 -11.21 -11.86
N LYS A 20 0.83 -10.72 -10.66
CA LYS A 20 -0.32 -9.81 -10.48
C LYS A 20 0.03 -8.33 -10.44
N VAL A 21 1.29 -8.01 -10.21
CA VAL A 21 1.75 -6.62 -10.09
C VAL A 21 2.92 -6.36 -11.00
N ARG A 22 2.86 -5.27 -11.76
CA ARG A 22 3.98 -4.75 -12.55
C ARG A 22 4.51 -3.48 -11.88
N HIS A 23 5.80 -3.45 -11.57
CA HIS A 23 6.48 -2.31 -11.00
C HIS A 23 7.37 -1.63 -12.04
N PHE A 24 7.34 -0.31 -12.06
CA PHE A 24 8.20 0.54 -12.87
C PHE A 24 8.94 1.48 -11.94
N THR A 25 10.25 1.48 -12.01
CA THR A 25 11.09 2.41 -11.25
C THR A 25 11.75 3.40 -12.20
N THR A 26 12.11 4.57 -11.69
CA THR A 26 12.64 5.65 -12.52
C THR A 26 14.15 5.59 -12.68
N GLU A 27 14.89 5.18 -11.64
CA GLU A 27 16.34 5.21 -11.63
C GLU A 27 16.96 3.91 -11.14
N GLU A 28 16.57 3.44 -9.97
CA GLU A 28 17.09 2.21 -9.33
C GLU A 28 15.97 1.39 -8.68
N ASP A 29 16.27 0.14 -8.37
CA ASP A 29 15.35 -0.69 -7.59
C ASP A 29 15.07 -0.05 -6.23
N ILE A 30 13.81 -0.05 -5.81
CA ILE A 30 13.39 0.60 -4.55
C ILE A 30 14.08 -0.02 -3.33
N ASN A 31 14.36 -1.33 -3.34
CA ASN A 31 15.07 -1.96 -2.24
C ASN A 31 16.56 -1.57 -2.23
N GLU A 32 17.19 -1.40 -3.39
CA GLU A 32 18.55 -0.86 -3.49
C GLU A 32 18.60 0.56 -2.96
N LYS A 33 17.67 1.43 -3.37
CA LYS A 33 17.55 2.80 -2.87
C LYS A 33 17.36 2.86 -1.35
N LEU A 34 16.42 2.07 -0.81
CA LEU A 34 16.20 2.01 0.63
C LEU A 34 17.41 1.43 1.38
N SER A 35 18.08 0.43 0.81
CA SER A 35 19.32 -0.12 1.37
C SER A 35 20.42 0.93 1.47
N SER A 36 20.56 1.79 0.46
CA SER A 36 21.56 2.86 0.47
C SER A 36 21.26 3.94 1.52
N ILE A 37 19.99 4.18 1.84
CA ILE A 37 19.55 5.21 2.80
C ILE A 37 19.54 4.67 4.23
N ILE A 38 18.96 3.49 4.45
CA ILE A 38 18.71 2.90 5.78
C ILE A 38 19.89 2.06 6.26
N GLY A 39 20.63 1.46 5.31
CA GLY A 39 21.84 0.68 5.60
C GLY A 39 21.59 -0.79 5.92
N GLN A 40 22.54 -1.39 6.66
CA GLN A 40 22.63 -2.84 6.86
C GLN A 40 21.36 -3.47 7.44
N LYS A 41 20.69 -2.80 8.37
CA LYS A 41 19.44 -3.30 8.97
C LYS A 41 18.36 -3.55 7.93
N PHE A 42 18.23 -2.70 6.92
CA PHE A 42 17.27 -2.89 5.84
C PHE A 42 17.68 -4.07 4.92
N ILE A 43 18.97 -4.18 4.62
CA ILE A 43 19.51 -5.28 3.82
C ILE A 43 19.21 -6.62 4.49
N ASP A 44 19.47 -6.75 5.80
CA ASP A 44 19.25 -7.98 6.56
C ASP A 44 17.75 -8.32 6.65
N TYR A 45 16.92 -7.31 6.89
CA TYR A 45 15.47 -7.47 6.82
C TYR A 45 15.02 -8.03 5.48
N ARG A 46 15.49 -7.44 4.36
CA ARG A 46 15.09 -7.91 3.02
C ARG A 46 15.59 -9.31 2.70
N LYS A 47 16.78 -9.68 3.14
CA LYS A 47 17.28 -11.07 3.03
C LYS A 47 16.37 -12.06 3.76
N THR A 48 15.97 -11.75 4.99
CA THR A 48 15.05 -12.59 5.77
C THR A 48 13.68 -12.68 5.10
N TRP A 49 13.16 -11.54 4.60
CA TRP A 49 11.91 -11.50 3.82
C TRP A 49 11.95 -12.44 2.61
N ASP A 50 13.04 -12.38 1.85
CA ASP A 50 13.20 -13.20 0.64
C ASP A 50 13.39 -14.69 0.97
N ALA A 51 14.07 -15.01 2.06
CA ALA A 51 14.15 -16.39 2.56
C ALA A 51 12.77 -16.91 3.00
N ALA A 52 11.97 -16.09 3.68
CA ALA A 52 10.59 -16.45 4.03
C ALA A 52 9.72 -16.63 2.77
N ASN A 53 9.91 -15.80 1.72
CA ASN A 53 9.23 -15.97 0.43
C ASN A 53 9.50 -17.32 -0.23
N ARG A 54 10.68 -17.88 -0.01
CA ARG A 54 11.07 -19.20 -0.52
C ARG A 54 10.76 -20.35 0.45
N PHE A 55 10.11 -20.05 1.58
CA PHE A 55 9.83 -21.01 2.68
C PHE A 55 11.09 -21.64 3.28
N GLU A 56 12.21 -20.93 3.25
CA GLU A 56 13.50 -21.38 3.81
C GLU A 56 13.62 -21.03 5.29
N VAL A 57 12.85 -20.06 5.77
CA VAL A 57 12.85 -19.61 7.17
C VAL A 57 11.44 -19.32 7.64
N VAL A 58 11.18 -19.65 8.90
CA VAL A 58 10.03 -19.18 9.69
C VAL A 58 10.60 -18.38 10.86
N THR A 59 10.20 -17.13 10.97
CA THR A 59 10.64 -16.24 12.04
C THR A 59 9.76 -16.41 13.28
N ASP A 60 10.32 -16.18 14.47
CA ASP A 60 9.57 -16.29 15.73
C ASP A 60 8.49 -15.21 15.88
N PHE A 61 8.65 -14.09 15.17
CA PHE A 61 7.68 -13.00 15.10
C PHE A 61 7.53 -12.52 13.65
N PRO A 62 6.37 -11.96 13.25
CA PRO A 62 6.17 -11.48 11.88
C PRO A 62 7.17 -10.39 11.48
N LEU A 63 7.54 -10.40 10.20
CA LEU A 63 8.39 -9.36 9.62
C LEU A 63 7.63 -8.07 9.28
N PHE A 64 6.31 -8.12 9.28
CA PHE A 64 5.47 -6.99 8.90
C PHE A 64 4.13 -7.00 9.65
N LEU A 65 3.80 -5.87 10.27
CA LEU A 65 2.50 -5.63 10.91
C LEU A 65 1.62 -4.77 10.00
N HIS A 66 0.49 -5.32 9.57
CA HIS A 66 -0.49 -4.62 8.74
C HIS A 66 -1.67 -4.22 9.62
N LEU A 67 -1.83 -2.93 9.89
CA LEU A 67 -2.80 -2.43 10.86
C LEU A 67 -3.96 -1.74 10.13
N ASP A 68 -5.05 -2.47 9.88
CA ASP A 68 -6.30 -1.92 9.36
C ASP A 68 -7.05 -1.26 10.55
N MET A 69 -6.71 0.01 10.80
CA MET A 69 -7.03 0.75 12.02
C MET A 69 -8.54 0.97 12.20
N ASN A 70 -9.25 1.19 11.08
CA ASN A 70 -10.69 1.41 11.00
C ASN A 70 -11.18 1.19 9.56
N GLN A 71 -12.46 1.39 9.29
CA GLN A 71 -13.07 1.21 7.97
C GLN A 71 -13.51 2.54 7.34
N GLU A 72 -12.91 3.65 7.78
CA GLU A 72 -13.27 4.97 7.28
C GLU A 72 -12.55 5.30 5.99
N CYS A 73 -13.30 5.70 4.98
CA CYS A 73 -12.77 6.23 3.74
C CYS A 73 -13.72 7.29 3.16
N ASN A 74 -13.18 8.38 2.69
CA ASN A 74 -13.95 9.44 2.01
C ASN A 74 -14.20 9.16 0.52
N TYR A 75 -13.78 7.97 0.04
CA TYR A 75 -14.10 7.43 -1.28
C TYR A 75 -14.95 6.17 -1.16
N LYS A 76 -15.80 5.93 -2.16
CA LYS A 76 -16.62 4.73 -2.32
C LYS A 76 -16.33 4.07 -3.66
N CYS A 77 -15.07 3.70 -3.84
CA CYS A 77 -14.61 3.07 -5.08
C CYS A 77 -15.36 1.76 -5.33
N PRO A 78 -15.98 1.57 -6.52
CA PRO A 78 -16.88 0.45 -6.76
C PRO A 78 -16.18 -0.91 -6.82
N HIS A 79 -14.87 -0.95 -6.93
CA HIS A 79 -14.04 -2.16 -6.90
C HIS A 79 -13.38 -2.41 -5.52
N CYS A 80 -13.66 -1.57 -4.52
CA CYS A 80 -13.12 -1.69 -3.16
C CYS A 80 -14.21 -2.13 -2.17
N ILE A 81 -13.84 -2.95 -1.19
CA ILE A 81 -14.76 -3.41 -0.14
C ILE A 81 -15.42 -2.24 0.61
N ILE A 82 -14.65 -1.18 0.89
CA ILE A 82 -15.15 0.02 1.60
C ILE A 82 -16.20 0.80 0.78
N GLY A 83 -16.27 0.56 -0.51
CA GLY A 83 -17.36 1.04 -1.36
C GLY A 83 -18.72 0.36 -1.12
N HIS A 84 -18.74 -0.74 -0.36
CA HIS A 84 -19.90 -1.62 -0.19
C HIS A 84 -20.19 -1.88 1.29
N GLN A 85 -21.07 -1.06 1.89
CA GLN A 85 -21.32 -1.10 3.34
C GLN A 85 -21.75 -2.48 3.85
N LYS A 86 -22.57 -3.22 3.10
CA LYS A 86 -22.99 -4.58 3.51
C LYS A 86 -21.81 -5.54 3.68
N GLU A 87 -20.81 -5.47 2.80
CA GLU A 87 -19.60 -6.29 2.94
C GLU A 87 -18.75 -5.82 4.10
N VAL A 88 -18.67 -4.50 4.35
CA VAL A 88 -17.97 -3.98 5.53
C VAL A 88 -18.61 -4.55 6.80
N ASP A 89 -19.92 -4.46 6.94
CA ASP A 89 -20.65 -4.95 8.11
C ASP A 89 -20.52 -6.49 8.29
N GLU A 90 -20.40 -7.20 7.17
CA GLU A 90 -20.23 -8.66 7.18
C GLU A 90 -18.81 -9.07 7.64
N TYR A 91 -17.76 -8.36 7.20
CA TYR A 91 -16.38 -8.81 7.36
C TYR A 91 -15.61 -8.13 8.48
N TYR A 92 -16.07 -6.97 8.96
CA TYR A 92 -15.45 -6.26 10.06
C TYR A 92 -16.23 -6.46 11.35
N GLU A 93 -15.52 -6.67 12.43
CA GLU A 93 -16.05 -6.80 13.78
C GLU A 93 -15.09 -6.16 14.79
N GLY A 94 -15.57 -5.91 16.02
CA GLY A 94 -14.80 -5.29 17.08
C GLY A 94 -14.60 -3.78 16.89
N ASP A 95 -13.88 -3.20 17.83
CA ASP A 95 -13.64 -1.76 17.87
C ASP A 95 -12.44 -1.35 17.02
N PRO A 96 -12.49 -0.18 16.35
CA PRO A 96 -11.33 0.42 15.71
C PRO A 96 -10.14 0.55 16.67
N LEU A 97 -8.93 0.42 16.14
CA LEU A 97 -7.70 0.62 16.90
C LEU A 97 -7.49 2.10 17.20
N ASN A 98 -7.38 2.43 18.48
CA ASN A 98 -6.98 3.75 18.92
C ASN A 98 -5.45 3.86 19.08
N PHE A 99 -4.94 5.02 19.52
CA PHE A 99 -3.51 5.24 19.66
C PHE A 99 -2.86 4.38 20.74
N ASP A 100 -3.58 4.06 21.83
CA ASP A 100 -3.02 3.21 22.89
C ASP A 100 -2.97 1.74 22.45
N ASP A 101 -3.96 1.27 21.72
CA ASP A 101 -3.94 -0.06 21.10
C ASP A 101 -2.78 -0.17 20.09
N PHE A 102 -2.60 0.86 19.27
CA PHE A 102 -1.48 0.94 18.33
C PHE A 102 -0.13 0.87 19.05
N LYS A 103 0.03 1.60 20.17
CA LYS A 103 1.27 1.57 20.96
C LYS A 103 1.57 0.17 21.50
N LYS A 104 0.57 -0.54 22.03
CA LYS A 104 0.75 -1.92 22.51
C LYS A 104 1.29 -2.84 21.41
N ILE A 105 0.69 -2.78 20.21
CA ILE A 105 1.12 -3.59 19.08
C ILE A 105 2.54 -3.23 18.64
N VAL A 106 2.85 -1.93 18.59
CA VAL A 106 4.17 -1.43 18.18
C VAL A 106 5.24 -1.77 19.22
N ASP A 107 4.94 -1.66 20.50
CA ASP A 107 5.87 -2.01 21.58
C ASP A 107 6.20 -3.51 21.53
N GLU A 108 5.20 -4.38 21.43
CA GLU A 108 5.40 -5.82 21.30
C GLU A 108 6.20 -6.15 20.02
N GLY A 109 5.84 -5.53 18.88
CA GLY A 109 6.60 -5.69 17.64
C GLY A 109 8.06 -5.25 17.76
N SER A 110 8.31 -4.14 18.45
CA SER A 110 9.67 -3.64 18.74
C SER A 110 10.47 -4.60 19.62
N ASP A 111 9.87 -5.11 20.69
CA ASP A 111 10.51 -6.05 21.62
C ASP A 111 10.92 -7.36 20.92
N HIS A 112 10.17 -7.76 19.91
CA HIS A 112 10.48 -8.91 19.04
C HIS A 112 11.30 -8.58 17.79
N GLY A 113 11.74 -7.34 17.63
CA GLY A 113 12.57 -6.93 16.49
C GLY A 113 11.84 -6.90 15.14
N CYS A 114 10.51 -6.72 15.13
CA CYS A 114 9.74 -6.57 13.89
C CYS A 114 10.20 -5.33 13.10
N PRO A 115 10.67 -5.48 11.85
CA PRO A 115 11.31 -4.37 11.13
C PRO A 115 10.33 -3.44 10.44
N SER A 116 9.10 -3.88 10.18
CA SER A 116 8.21 -3.10 9.30
C SER A 116 6.75 -3.12 9.68
N LEU A 117 6.05 -2.04 9.34
CA LEU A 117 4.60 -1.95 9.52
C LEU A 117 3.92 -1.02 8.50
N SER A 118 2.60 -1.14 8.43
CA SER A 118 1.73 -0.17 7.76
C SER A 118 0.55 0.17 8.66
N PRO A 119 0.37 1.44 9.09
CA PRO A 119 -0.76 1.88 9.92
C PRO A 119 -2.02 2.13 9.07
N GLN A 120 -2.25 1.29 8.07
CA GLN A 120 -3.34 1.41 7.12
C GLN A 120 -3.68 0.04 6.53
N GLY A 121 -4.97 -0.21 6.33
CA GLY A 121 -5.51 -1.36 5.61
C GLY A 121 -6.42 -0.93 4.47
N ASN A 122 -7.71 -1.17 4.60
CA ASN A 122 -8.72 -0.79 3.62
C ASN A 122 -9.31 0.61 3.84
N ASN A 123 -8.81 1.36 4.80
CA ASN A 123 -9.24 2.72 5.12
C ASN A 123 -8.47 3.79 4.33
N GLU A 124 -8.91 5.05 4.46
CA GLU A 124 -8.10 6.21 4.09
C GLU A 124 -7.33 6.70 5.33
N PRO A 125 -6.01 6.50 5.38
CA PRO A 125 -5.24 6.76 6.59
C PRO A 125 -5.20 8.24 7.00
N PHE A 126 -5.32 9.18 6.05
CA PHE A 126 -5.39 10.61 6.37
C PHE A 126 -6.68 11.05 7.06
N LEU A 127 -7.66 10.17 7.24
CA LEU A 127 -8.82 10.40 8.11
C LEU A 127 -8.51 10.09 9.58
N ILE A 128 -7.45 9.33 9.85
CA ILE A 128 -6.97 9.11 11.21
C ILE A 128 -6.40 10.43 11.76
N LYS A 129 -6.96 10.87 12.88
CA LYS A 129 -6.49 12.09 13.55
C LYS A 129 -5.03 11.90 13.99
N ASP A 130 -4.20 12.89 13.65
CA ASP A 130 -2.78 12.91 14.05
C ASP A 130 -1.95 11.69 13.56
N LEU A 131 -2.28 11.12 12.41
CA LEU A 131 -1.59 9.96 11.81
C LEU A 131 -0.06 10.05 11.89
N HIS A 132 0.51 11.25 11.73
CA HIS A 132 1.95 11.48 11.82
C HIS A 132 2.55 11.08 13.18
N LYS A 133 1.77 11.14 14.28
CA LYS A 133 2.21 10.71 15.61
C LYS A 133 2.32 9.19 15.71
N TYR A 134 1.43 8.46 15.03
CA TYR A 134 1.50 6.99 14.93
C TYR A 134 2.77 6.56 14.20
N ILE A 135 3.04 7.18 13.05
CA ILE A 135 4.23 6.90 12.25
C ILE A 135 5.50 7.26 13.03
N TYR A 136 5.53 8.44 13.64
CA TYR A 136 6.67 8.90 14.45
C TYR A 136 6.93 7.94 15.62
N TYR A 137 5.89 7.50 16.33
CA TYR A 137 6.03 6.54 17.43
C TYR A 137 6.66 5.23 16.95
N ALA A 138 6.16 4.64 15.87
CA ALA A 138 6.72 3.42 15.30
C ALA A 138 8.19 3.62 14.86
N HIS A 139 8.50 4.75 14.23
CA HIS A 139 9.88 5.09 13.87
C HIS A 139 10.80 5.16 15.08
N GLN A 140 10.37 5.82 16.17
CA GLN A 140 11.13 5.90 17.42
C GLN A 140 11.34 4.54 18.10
N LYS A 141 10.43 3.60 17.88
CA LYS A 141 10.52 2.21 18.37
C LYS A 141 11.38 1.30 17.49
N GLY A 142 12.00 1.84 16.44
CA GLY A 142 12.98 1.13 15.62
C GLY A 142 12.41 0.42 14.39
N PHE A 143 11.15 0.67 14.02
CA PHE A 143 10.64 0.20 12.73
C PHE A 143 11.34 0.96 11.60
N ILE A 144 11.96 0.20 10.69
CA ILE A 144 12.80 0.73 9.61
C ILE A 144 12.12 0.80 8.25
N ASP A 145 10.98 0.13 8.09
CA ASP A 145 10.20 0.15 6.85
C ASP A 145 8.72 0.41 7.16
N ILE A 146 8.36 1.68 7.27
CA ILE A 146 6.99 2.12 7.55
C ILE A 146 6.33 2.56 6.25
N MET A 147 5.25 1.88 5.85
CA MET A 147 4.58 2.06 4.57
C MET A 147 3.20 2.68 4.73
N LEU A 148 2.84 3.57 3.80
CA LEU A 148 1.52 4.19 3.76
C LEU A 148 0.97 4.21 2.34
N ASN A 149 -0.24 3.66 2.13
CA ASN A 149 -1.01 3.88 0.91
C ASN A 149 -2.19 4.80 1.22
N ASN A 150 -2.50 5.72 0.32
CA ASN A 150 -3.57 6.69 0.52
C ASN A 150 -4.16 7.14 -0.82
N ASN A 151 -5.29 7.83 -0.79
CA ASN A 151 -5.95 8.32 -1.99
C ASN A 151 -5.56 9.77 -2.37
N GLY A 152 -4.68 10.42 -1.61
CA GLY A 152 -4.18 11.78 -1.87
C GLY A 152 -5.16 12.92 -1.62
N SER A 153 -6.45 12.63 -1.38
CA SER A 153 -7.48 13.67 -1.32
C SER A 153 -7.41 14.52 -0.05
N ALA A 154 -7.01 13.93 1.07
CA ALA A 154 -6.93 14.60 2.37
C ALA A 154 -5.52 15.12 2.71
N LEU A 155 -4.58 15.06 1.76
CA LEU A 155 -3.19 15.50 1.91
C LEU A 155 -3.07 17.01 1.74
N THR A 156 -3.30 17.76 2.81
CA THR A 156 -3.05 19.21 2.84
C THR A 156 -1.54 19.49 2.96
N PRO A 157 -1.04 20.70 2.61
CA PRO A 157 0.37 21.05 2.79
C PRO A 157 0.87 20.85 4.23
N LYS A 158 0.04 21.17 5.23
CA LYS A 158 0.36 20.92 6.65
C LYS A 158 0.54 19.43 6.94
N ARG A 159 -0.37 18.58 6.46
CA ARG A 159 -0.27 17.12 6.64
C ARG A 159 0.91 16.54 5.88
N ALA A 160 1.18 17.05 4.67
CA ALA A 160 2.35 16.68 3.89
C ALA A 160 3.64 16.92 4.68
N GLN A 161 3.80 18.11 5.26
CA GLN A 161 4.95 18.42 6.10
C GLN A 161 5.05 17.50 7.32
N GLN A 162 3.94 17.29 8.04
CA GLN A 162 3.90 16.40 9.20
C GLN A 162 4.31 14.96 8.86
N ILE A 163 3.94 14.47 7.68
CA ILE A 163 4.33 13.14 7.20
C ILE A 163 5.82 13.08 6.82
N LEU A 164 6.34 14.11 6.18
CA LEU A 164 7.78 14.21 5.87
C LEU A 164 8.63 14.19 7.15
N ASP A 165 8.15 14.80 8.23
CA ASP A 165 8.86 14.87 9.52
C ASP A 165 8.66 13.63 10.40
N SER A 166 7.80 12.67 9.99
CA SER A 166 7.36 11.57 10.86
C SER A 166 8.27 10.34 10.87
N GLY A 167 9.24 10.24 9.96
CA GLY A 167 10.05 9.03 9.77
C GLY A 167 9.39 7.97 8.87
N LEU A 168 8.37 8.34 8.10
CA LEU A 168 7.78 7.46 7.07
C LEU A 168 8.85 7.07 6.04
N THR A 169 8.89 5.79 5.64
CA THR A 169 9.87 5.31 4.66
C THR A 169 9.31 5.16 3.26
N ARG A 170 8.02 4.87 3.13
CA ARG A 170 7.35 4.73 1.83
C ARG A 170 5.96 5.34 1.86
N ILE A 171 5.64 6.12 0.83
CA ILE A 171 4.26 6.59 0.60
C ILE A 171 3.84 6.24 -0.83
N ARG A 172 2.59 5.77 -0.99
CA ARG A 172 2.04 5.46 -2.29
C ARG A 172 0.64 6.04 -2.43
N PHE A 173 0.40 6.73 -3.54
CA PHE A 173 -0.88 7.34 -3.87
C PHE A 173 -1.66 6.45 -4.82
N SER A 174 -2.86 6.07 -4.43
CA SER A 174 -3.75 5.21 -5.21
C SER A 174 -4.64 6.06 -6.10
N LEU A 175 -4.41 6.04 -7.42
CA LEU A 175 -5.03 6.96 -8.38
C LEU A 175 -5.97 6.27 -9.37
N ASP A 176 -5.53 5.17 -10.00
CA ASP A 176 -6.30 4.31 -10.92
C ASP A 176 -6.84 5.00 -12.19
N ALA A 177 -6.40 6.22 -12.49
CA ALA A 177 -6.78 6.94 -13.69
C ALA A 177 -5.82 8.10 -13.97
N ILE A 178 -5.82 8.59 -15.20
CA ILE A 178 -5.12 9.80 -15.64
C ILE A 178 -6.07 10.84 -16.24
N THR A 179 -7.31 10.47 -16.55
CA THR A 179 -8.34 11.41 -16.99
C THR A 179 -9.40 11.63 -15.92
N PRO A 180 -9.97 12.84 -15.80
CA PRO A 180 -11.05 13.12 -14.85
C PRO A 180 -12.29 12.25 -15.06
N GLU A 181 -12.59 11.92 -16.32
CA GLU A 181 -13.73 11.08 -16.67
C GLU A 181 -13.59 9.67 -16.09
N THR A 182 -12.47 9.01 -16.33
CA THR A 182 -12.20 7.67 -15.79
C THR A 182 -12.07 7.70 -14.27
N TYR A 183 -11.38 8.71 -13.73
CA TYR A 183 -11.22 8.87 -12.30
C TYR A 183 -12.57 8.93 -11.56
N SER A 184 -13.52 9.70 -12.06
CA SER A 184 -14.86 9.81 -11.47
C SER A 184 -15.64 8.49 -11.43
N LYS A 185 -15.30 7.54 -12.31
CA LYS A 185 -15.92 6.21 -12.38
C LYS A 185 -15.27 5.19 -11.46
N VAL A 186 -13.93 5.25 -11.34
CA VAL A 186 -13.17 4.23 -10.57
C VAL A 186 -12.81 4.70 -9.16
N ARG A 187 -12.69 6.01 -8.94
CA ARG A 187 -12.39 6.65 -7.66
C ARG A 187 -13.54 7.57 -7.23
N VAL A 188 -14.69 6.96 -6.94
CA VAL A 188 -15.87 7.71 -6.53
C VAL A 188 -15.65 8.33 -5.14
N GLY A 189 -15.41 9.63 -5.11
CA GLY A 189 -15.03 10.31 -3.88
C GLY A 189 -15.24 11.81 -3.91
N SER A 190 -14.70 12.47 -2.89
CA SER A 190 -14.96 13.88 -2.59
C SER A 190 -14.10 14.87 -3.36
N LEU A 191 -13.05 14.42 -4.05
CA LEU A 191 -12.10 15.33 -4.69
C LEU A 191 -11.84 14.92 -6.14
N ALA A 192 -11.83 15.88 -7.05
CA ALA A 192 -11.52 15.69 -8.45
C ALA A 192 -10.02 15.37 -8.67
N LEU A 193 -9.71 14.69 -9.78
CA LEU A 193 -8.35 14.21 -10.08
C LEU A 193 -7.30 15.33 -10.09
N ASP A 194 -7.57 16.45 -10.70
CA ASP A 194 -6.68 17.62 -10.79
C ASP A 194 -6.25 18.12 -9.40
N ARG A 195 -7.16 18.12 -8.45
CA ARG A 195 -6.88 18.52 -7.07
C ARG A 195 -6.05 17.47 -6.34
N VAL A 196 -6.30 16.19 -6.61
CA VAL A 196 -5.48 15.11 -6.04
C VAL A 196 -4.06 15.16 -6.60
N ILE A 197 -3.91 15.34 -7.92
CA ILE A 197 -2.60 15.54 -8.55
C ILE A 197 -1.88 16.72 -7.92
N LYS A 198 -2.55 17.85 -7.75
CA LYS A 198 -1.95 19.05 -7.11
C LYS A 198 -1.49 18.78 -5.67
N ASN A 199 -2.24 18.01 -4.88
CA ASN A 199 -1.83 17.63 -3.54
C ASN A 199 -0.53 16.80 -3.55
N ILE A 200 -0.43 15.84 -4.50
CA ILE A 200 0.75 15.00 -4.67
C ILE A 200 1.95 15.85 -5.13
N GLU A 201 1.76 16.72 -6.12
CA GLU A 201 2.81 17.64 -6.59
C GLU A 201 3.30 18.54 -5.46
N THR A 202 2.40 19.08 -4.64
CA THR A 202 2.78 19.85 -3.45
C THR A 202 3.60 19.02 -2.45
N PHE A 203 3.26 17.74 -2.26
CA PHE A 203 4.06 16.84 -1.42
C PHE A 203 5.47 16.64 -1.98
N LEU A 204 5.58 16.43 -3.29
CA LEU A 204 6.88 16.28 -3.97
C LEU A 204 7.72 17.56 -3.89
N GLU A 205 7.12 18.72 -4.10
CA GLU A 205 7.76 20.03 -3.96
C GLU A 205 8.29 20.24 -2.52
N LEU A 206 7.50 19.91 -1.49
CA LEU A 206 7.92 20.01 -0.09
C LEU A 206 9.06 19.03 0.23
N LYS A 207 8.97 17.81 -0.29
CA LYS A 207 10.02 16.79 -0.13
C LYS A 207 11.35 17.27 -0.74
N GLU A 208 11.32 17.79 -1.95
CA GLU A 208 12.48 18.32 -2.65
C GLU A 208 13.06 19.55 -1.92
N LYS A 209 12.23 20.54 -1.62
CA LYS A 209 12.62 21.76 -0.93
C LYS A 209 13.25 21.49 0.45
N GLY A 210 12.72 20.51 1.17
CA GLY A 210 13.22 20.07 2.48
C GLY A 210 14.40 19.10 2.39
N ASN A 211 14.85 18.73 1.18
CA ASN A 211 15.92 17.76 0.92
C ASN A 211 15.69 16.40 1.63
N TYR A 212 14.42 15.98 1.72
CA TYR A 212 14.06 14.69 2.33
C TYR A 212 14.42 13.54 1.39
N LYS A 213 15.29 12.65 1.83
CA LYS A 213 15.58 11.39 1.10
C LYS A 213 14.44 10.39 1.19
N LEU A 214 13.72 10.38 2.30
CA LEU A 214 12.54 9.57 2.57
C LEU A 214 11.32 10.48 2.80
N PRO A 215 10.10 9.98 2.59
CA PRO A 215 9.78 8.64 2.08
C PRO A 215 10.07 8.48 0.58
N VAL A 216 10.31 7.24 0.15
CA VAL A 216 10.19 6.87 -1.26
C VAL A 216 8.74 7.08 -1.69
N VAL A 217 8.54 7.76 -2.82
CA VAL A 217 7.21 8.14 -3.30
C VAL A 217 6.79 7.29 -4.48
N GLY A 218 5.61 6.68 -4.38
CA GLY A 218 5.04 5.90 -5.48
C GLY A 218 3.60 6.28 -5.80
N VAL A 219 3.15 5.83 -6.97
CA VAL A 219 1.75 5.82 -7.37
C VAL A 219 1.30 4.41 -7.71
N SER A 220 0.02 4.10 -7.50
CA SER A 220 -0.53 2.81 -7.89
C SER A 220 -1.77 2.97 -8.77
N PHE A 221 -1.94 1.98 -9.62
CA PHE A 221 -3.02 1.85 -10.57
C PHE A 221 -3.58 0.43 -10.49
N CYS A 222 -4.77 0.28 -9.93
CA CYS A 222 -5.51 -0.97 -9.96
C CYS A 222 -6.22 -1.08 -11.32
N LYS A 223 -5.73 -1.96 -12.18
CA LYS A 223 -6.25 -2.12 -13.53
C LYS A 223 -7.58 -2.86 -13.49
N VAL A 224 -8.64 -2.18 -13.93
CA VAL A 224 -9.99 -2.70 -14.11
C VAL A 224 -10.47 -2.43 -15.53
N ALA A 225 -11.56 -3.06 -15.96
CA ALA A 225 -12.10 -2.89 -17.33
C ALA A 225 -12.37 -1.42 -17.69
N GLN A 226 -12.69 -0.57 -16.71
CA GLN A 226 -13.04 0.83 -16.94
C GLN A 226 -11.84 1.76 -17.18
N ASN A 227 -10.63 1.32 -16.81
CA ASN A 227 -9.42 2.14 -16.88
C ASN A 227 -8.23 1.49 -17.61
N GLU A 228 -8.36 0.26 -18.08
CA GLU A 228 -7.23 -0.49 -18.63
C GLU A 228 -6.54 0.21 -19.83
N ASN A 229 -7.26 1.05 -20.56
CA ASN A 229 -6.73 1.79 -21.70
C ASN A 229 -5.87 3.01 -21.30
N GLU A 230 -5.87 3.40 -20.01
CA GLU A 230 -5.11 4.55 -19.52
C GLU A 230 -3.75 4.17 -18.90
N VAL A 231 -3.39 2.90 -18.85
CA VAL A 231 -2.17 2.41 -18.18
C VAL A 231 -0.90 3.06 -18.73
N ASP A 232 -0.75 3.11 -20.05
CA ASP A 232 0.47 3.64 -20.68
C ASP A 232 0.60 5.16 -20.50
N ASP A 233 -0.49 5.90 -20.61
CA ASP A 233 -0.52 7.35 -20.34
C ASP A 233 -0.29 7.66 -18.86
N PHE A 234 -0.80 6.83 -17.96
CA PHE A 234 -0.54 6.94 -16.53
C PHE A 234 0.96 6.74 -16.23
N ILE A 235 1.58 5.71 -16.79
CA ILE A 235 3.02 5.46 -16.62
C ILE A 235 3.82 6.65 -17.17
N LYS A 236 3.52 7.10 -18.39
CA LYS A 236 4.20 8.22 -19.04
C LYS A 236 4.13 9.51 -18.21
N PHE A 237 2.99 9.79 -17.59
CA PHE A 237 2.78 11.00 -16.79
C PHE A 237 3.54 10.96 -15.46
N TRP A 238 3.53 9.80 -14.78
CA TRP A 238 4.09 9.71 -13.43
C TRP A 238 5.57 9.30 -13.39
N GLN A 239 6.07 8.60 -14.40
CA GLN A 239 7.45 8.11 -14.45
C GLN A 239 8.50 9.20 -14.18
N PRO A 240 8.42 10.43 -14.70
CA PRO A 240 9.42 11.47 -14.41
C PRO A 240 9.25 12.13 -13.04
N LYS A 241 8.22 11.80 -12.26
CA LYS A 241 7.84 12.51 -11.03
C LYS A 241 8.01 11.70 -9.76
N VAL A 242 7.95 10.37 -9.83
CA VAL A 242 7.90 9.49 -8.64
C VAL A 242 8.95 8.39 -8.72
N ASP A 243 9.29 7.83 -7.57
CA ASP A 243 10.29 6.75 -7.47
C ASP A 243 9.71 5.40 -7.95
N LEU A 244 8.39 5.19 -7.84
CA LEU A 244 7.75 3.90 -8.12
C LEU A 244 6.37 4.06 -8.74
N ILE A 245 6.10 3.29 -9.78
CA ILE A 245 4.74 3.08 -10.32
C ILE A 245 4.38 1.61 -10.17
N SER A 246 3.22 1.32 -9.59
CA SER A 246 2.72 -0.04 -9.41
C SER A 246 1.43 -0.25 -10.18
N ILE A 247 1.45 -1.07 -11.22
CA ILE A 247 0.25 -1.48 -11.97
C ILE A 247 -0.20 -2.84 -11.44
N GLN A 248 -1.36 -2.86 -10.80
CA GLN A 248 -1.90 -4.03 -10.12
C GLN A 248 -3.10 -4.58 -10.88
N LYS A 249 -3.16 -5.89 -11.07
CA LYS A 249 -4.40 -6.54 -11.52
C LYS A 249 -5.44 -6.49 -10.42
N PHE A 250 -6.68 -6.29 -10.80
CA PHE A 250 -7.78 -6.26 -9.85
C PHE A 250 -7.96 -7.63 -9.18
N MET A 251 -8.09 -7.62 -7.88
CA MET A 251 -8.52 -8.79 -7.09
C MET A 251 -9.86 -8.47 -6.44
N PRO A 252 -10.89 -9.30 -6.67
CA PRO A 252 -12.19 -9.06 -6.03
C PRO A 252 -12.03 -9.10 -4.50
N PRO A 253 -12.65 -8.16 -3.79
CA PRO A 253 -12.48 -8.05 -2.33
C PRO A 253 -13.25 -9.11 -1.55
N THR A 254 -14.03 -9.93 -2.22
CA THR A 254 -14.83 -11.01 -1.59
C THR A 254 -14.80 -12.29 -2.42
N THR A 255 -15.34 -13.38 -1.87
CA THR A 255 -15.50 -14.65 -2.58
C THR A 255 -16.57 -14.62 -3.66
N ASN A 256 -17.45 -13.62 -3.67
CA ASN A 256 -18.48 -13.45 -4.70
C ASN A 256 -17.88 -12.87 -5.99
N LYS A 257 -17.18 -13.70 -6.75
CA LYS A 257 -16.48 -13.30 -7.98
C LYS A 257 -17.44 -12.76 -9.05
N GLU A 258 -18.64 -13.28 -9.16
CA GLU A 258 -19.63 -12.87 -10.17
C GLU A 258 -20.02 -11.40 -10.01
N LYS A 259 -20.20 -10.92 -8.77
CA LYS A 259 -20.49 -9.51 -8.47
C LYS A 259 -19.44 -8.56 -9.04
N TYR A 260 -18.17 -8.99 -9.05
CA TYR A 260 -17.03 -8.17 -9.44
C TYR A 260 -16.53 -8.45 -10.86
N LYS A 261 -17.11 -9.40 -11.58
CA LYS A 261 -16.68 -9.81 -12.93
C LYS A 261 -16.63 -8.65 -13.94
N LYS A 262 -17.51 -7.67 -13.80
CA LYS A 262 -17.55 -6.46 -14.64
C LYS A 262 -16.33 -5.53 -14.48
N TYR A 263 -15.51 -5.75 -13.45
CA TYR A 263 -14.27 -4.99 -13.22
C TYR A 263 -13.03 -5.71 -13.74
N TYR A 264 -13.14 -6.95 -14.21
CA TYR A 264 -12.00 -7.67 -14.73
C TYR A 264 -11.52 -7.04 -16.03
N SER A 265 -10.23 -6.70 -16.08
CA SER A 265 -9.57 -6.21 -17.28
C SER A 265 -9.47 -7.31 -18.35
N SER A 266 -9.24 -6.92 -19.60
CA SER A 266 -9.16 -7.83 -20.75
C SER A 266 -8.08 -8.90 -20.62
N ASP A 267 -6.99 -8.59 -19.90
CA ASP A 267 -5.88 -9.49 -19.58
C ASP A 267 -5.96 -10.09 -18.17
N GLN A 268 -7.17 -10.13 -17.59
CA GLN A 268 -7.36 -10.79 -16.30
C GLN A 268 -6.84 -12.23 -16.37
N TYR A 269 -6.03 -12.61 -15.40
CA TYR A 269 -5.41 -13.93 -15.40
C TYR A 269 -6.45 -15.05 -15.28
N LYS A 270 -6.15 -16.17 -15.94
CA LYS A 270 -6.87 -17.43 -15.71
C LYS A 270 -6.57 -17.90 -14.29
N GLU A 271 -7.56 -18.47 -13.62
CA GLU A 271 -7.33 -19.08 -12.30
C GLU A 271 -6.24 -20.14 -12.42
N LEU A 272 -5.21 -20.01 -11.59
CA LEU A 272 -4.21 -21.07 -11.47
C LEU A 272 -4.85 -22.26 -10.74
N PRO A 273 -4.52 -23.49 -11.13
CA PRO A 273 -4.93 -24.67 -10.36
C PRO A 273 -4.51 -24.54 -8.90
N VAL A 274 -5.42 -24.85 -7.98
CA VAL A 274 -5.20 -24.63 -6.53
C VAL A 274 -4.30 -25.73 -5.93
N ASP A 275 -4.09 -26.81 -6.65
CA ASP A 275 -3.53 -28.08 -6.14
C ASP A 275 -2.13 -27.99 -5.55
N ASN A 276 -1.37 -26.93 -5.81
CA ASN A 276 -0.03 -26.72 -5.24
C ASN A 276 0.20 -25.27 -4.76
N PHE A 277 -0.87 -24.52 -4.49
CA PHE A 277 -0.74 -23.14 -4.02
C PHE A 277 -0.18 -23.11 -2.60
N LYS A 278 0.97 -22.46 -2.43
CA LYS A 278 1.56 -22.15 -1.13
C LYS A 278 1.48 -20.64 -0.89
N CYS A 279 0.85 -20.26 0.21
CA CYS A 279 0.77 -18.85 0.61
C CYS A 279 1.87 -18.50 1.60
N VAL A 280 2.72 -17.57 1.24
CA VAL A 280 3.82 -17.09 2.08
C VAL A 280 3.36 -16.09 3.15
N GLN A 281 2.21 -15.45 2.96
CA GLN A 281 1.78 -14.34 3.83
C GLN A 281 1.72 -14.67 5.33
N PRO A 282 1.20 -15.82 5.78
CA PRO A 282 1.21 -16.19 7.21
C PRO A 282 2.61 -16.32 7.83
N PHE A 283 3.65 -16.48 7.00
CA PHE A 283 5.04 -16.57 7.44
C PHE A 283 5.77 -15.22 7.48
N GLN A 284 5.12 -14.16 7.03
CA GLN A 284 5.74 -12.85 6.91
C GLN A 284 5.01 -11.77 7.68
N ARG A 285 3.67 -11.88 7.84
CA ARG A 285 2.87 -10.77 8.35
C ARG A 285 1.69 -11.22 9.20
N PHE A 286 1.34 -10.37 10.15
CA PHE A 286 0.02 -10.35 10.75
C PHE A 286 -0.78 -9.14 10.29
N VAL A 287 -2.08 -9.33 10.19
CA VAL A 287 -3.02 -8.29 9.81
C VAL A 287 -3.97 -8.05 10.97
N PHE A 288 -3.94 -6.86 11.50
CA PHE A 288 -4.96 -6.41 12.44
C PHE A 288 -6.09 -5.77 11.65
N ARG A 289 -7.28 -6.22 11.91
CA ARG A 289 -8.50 -5.63 11.39
C ARG A 289 -9.35 -5.27 12.58
N ASN A 290 -9.40 -3.98 12.90
CA ASN A 290 -9.80 -3.52 14.23
C ASN A 290 -8.94 -4.23 15.32
N GLU A 291 -9.54 -4.63 16.41
CA GLU A 291 -8.85 -5.31 17.52
C GLU A 291 -8.44 -6.77 17.24
N TYR A 292 -8.86 -7.34 16.12
CA TYR A 292 -8.62 -8.76 15.83
C TYR A 292 -7.48 -8.99 14.84
N MET A 293 -6.74 -10.05 15.08
CA MET A 293 -5.60 -10.48 14.27
C MET A 293 -5.98 -11.59 13.30
N TYR A 294 -5.48 -11.48 12.06
CA TYR A 294 -5.71 -12.42 10.95
C TYR A 294 -4.39 -12.77 10.23
N PRO A 295 -4.30 -13.96 9.60
CA PRO A 295 -3.10 -14.39 8.88
C PRO A 295 -2.94 -13.74 7.49
N CYS A 296 -3.96 -13.01 7.01
CA CYS A 296 -4.01 -12.55 5.62
C CYS A 296 -4.80 -11.25 5.45
N CYS A 297 -4.27 -10.32 4.66
CA CYS A 297 -4.93 -9.03 4.39
C CYS A 297 -6.14 -9.14 3.43
N VAL A 298 -6.22 -10.22 2.65
CA VAL A 298 -7.33 -10.47 1.71
C VAL A 298 -8.30 -11.56 2.19
N SER A 299 -8.10 -12.09 3.40
CA SER A 299 -9.05 -13.03 3.99
C SER A 299 -10.16 -12.26 4.68
N PHE A 300 -11.36 -12.36 4.15
CA PHE A 300 -12.56 -11.81 4.76
C PHE A 300 -13.38 -12.89 5.49
N ASN A 301 -12.72 -13.98 5.92
CA ASN A 301 -13.34 -15.04 6.70
C ASN A 301 -13.06 -14.84 8.19
N LYS A 302 -14.11 -14.51 8.96
CA LYS A 302 -14.04 -14.31 10.41
C LYS A 302 -13.54 -15.54 11.17
N ASN A 303 -13.73 -16.74 10.62
CA ASN A 303 -13.26 -17.99 11.21
C ASN A 303 -11.71 -18.15 11.19
N LEU A 304 -11.01 -17.30 10.45
CA LEU A 304 -9.54 -17.25 10.45
C LEU A 304 -8.95 -16.29 11.48
N LYS A 305 -9.76 -15.79 12.39
CA LYS A 305 -9.34 -14.95 13.51
C LYS A 305 -8.34 -15.72 14.40
N LEU A 306 -7.16 -15.15 14.62
CA LEU A 306 -6.09 -15.74 15.41
C LEU A 306 -6.16 -15.31 16.89
N GLY A 307 -6.66 -14.11 17.15
CA GLY A 307 -6.73 -13.56 18.50
C GLY A 307 -7.22 -12.11 18.51
N SER A 308 -7.20 -11.51 19.70
CA SER A 308 -7.53 -10.10 19.94
C SER A 308 -6.41 -9.45 20.76
N ILE A 309 -6.25 -8.14 20.59
CA ILE A 309 -5.35 -7.31 21.44
C ILE A 309 -5.96 -6.91 22.78
N LYS A 310 -7.25 -7.19 22.99
CA LYS A 310 -8.01 -6.93 24.22
C LYS A 310 -8.15 -8.18 25.06
#